data_95c5389daf8530760517328f117b0594
#
_entry.id   95c5389daf8530760517328f117b0594
#
_cell.length_a   1.000
_cell.length_b   1.000
_cell.length_c   1.000
_cell.angle_alpha   90.00
_cell.angle_beta   90.00
_cell.angle_gamma   90.00
#
_symmetry.space_group_name_H-M   'P 1'
#
loop_
_entity.id
_entity.type
_entity.pdbx_description
1 polymer ?
#
loop_
_entity_poly.entity_id
_entity_poly.type
_entity_poly.pdbx_seq_one_letter_code
_entity_poly.pdbx_strand_id
1 'polypeptide(L)'
;ISTSRNWAVWLNEYLVDMPGKQDVLRYVLTANAPETKDNDFTWKDFQARNNNELVAILGNFVNRALVLTDKYFEGKVPAAGELTDYDRQTLKDFADVKENVERLLDTYHFRDAQKEAMNLARIGNKYLADMEPWKLAKTDMPRVATIMNIALQITANLAIAFEPFLPFSMEKLNKMLNVEPLGWNRLGATDLLEAGHQLGKAELLFETVSYTHLRAHETPEHLV
;
A
#
# COMPACT_ATOMS: atom_id res chain seq x y z
N ILE A 1 -23.10 -2.20 -13.58
CA ILE A 1 -23.69 -0.85 -13.61
C ILE A 1 -24.47 -0.71 -14.92
N SER A 2 -25.73 -0.32 -14.82
CA SER A 2 -26.58 -0.09 -16.01
C SER A 2 -27.50 1.11 -15.77
N THR A 3 -27.19 2.22 -16.38
CA THR A 3 -28.00 3.44 -16.27
C THR A 3 -29.42 3.26 -16.86
N SER A 4 -29.55 2.40 -17.90
CA SER A 4 -30.85 2.06 -18.48
C SER A 4 -31.76 1.24 -17.55
N ARG A 5 -31.17 0.58 -16.54
CA ARG A 5 -31.89 -0.15 -15.48
C ARG A 5 -31.97 0.64 -14.19
N ASN A 6 -31.67 1.95 -14.24
CA ASN A 6 -31.66 2.86 -13.10
C ASN A 6 -30.73 2.42 -11.97
N TRP A 7 -29.64 1.71 -12.29
CA TRP A 7 -28.63 1.30 -11.34
C TRP A 7 -27.25 1.89 -11.72
N ALA A 8 -26.80 2.83 -10.91
CA ALA A 8 -25.46 3.44 -11.04
C ALA A 8 -24.99 3.92 -9.67
N VAL A 9 -23.66 3.92 -9.49
CA VAL A 9 -23.00 4.64 -8.41
C VAL A 9 -22.47 5.95 -9.00
N TRP A 10 -23.05 7.06 -8.57
CA TRP A 10 -22.64 8.38 -9.04
C TRP A 10 -21.46 8.89 -8.21
N LEU A 11 -20.41 9.34 -8.86
CA LEU A 11 -19.19 9.75 -8.19
C LEU A 11 -19.40 10.90 -7.19
N ASN A 12 -20.24 11.86 -7.54
CA ASN A 12 -20.60 12.98 -6.66
C ASN A 12 -21.29 12.50 -5.37
N GLU A 13 -22.17 11.51 -5.45
CA GLU A 13 -22.84 10.90 -4.30
C GLU A 13 -21.84 10.08 -3.50
N TYR A 14 -21.03 9.24 -4.16
CA TYR A 14 -19.98 8.48 -3.51
C TYR A 14 -19.04 9.36 -2.67
N LEU A 15 -18.61 10.52 -3.18
CA LEU A 15 -17.70 11.41 -2.47
C LEU A 15 -18.31 12.05 -1.21
N VAL A 16 -19.64 12.20 -1.18
CA VAL A 16 -20.37 12.67 0.00
C VAL A 16 -20.53 11.54 1.02
N ASP A 17 -20.87 10.36 0.56
CA ASP A 17 -21.19 9.20 1.40
C ASP A 17 -19.93 8.51 1.97
N MET A 18 -18.82 8.56 1.22
CA MET A 18 -17.55 7.94 1.54
C MET A 18 -16.39 8.98 1.55
N PRO A 19 -16.45 9.97 2.45
CA PRO A 19 -15.45 11.01 2.48
C PRO A 19 -14.04 10.44 2.74
N GLY A 20 -13.06 10.91 1.98
CA GLY A 20 -11.66 10.47 2.13
C GLY A 20 -11.36 9.07 1.55
N LYS A 21 -12.31 8.43 0.86
CA LYS A 21 -12.14 7.09 0.26
C LYS A 21 -12.03 7.11 -1.27
N GLN A 22 -11.56 8.22 -1.84
CA GLN A 22 -11.35 8.34 -3.28
C GLN A 22 -10.42 7.25 -3.82
N ASP A 23 -9.32 7.00 -3.12
CA ASP A 23 -8.34 5.99 -3.51
C ASP A 23 -8.85 4.56 -3.36
N VAL A 24 -9.75 4.30 -2.40
CA VAL A 24 -10.39 3.00 -2.28
C VAL A 24 -11.21 2.69 -3.52
N LEU A 25 -11.99 3.66 -4.01
CA LEU A 25 -12.76 3.50 -5.25
C LEU A 25 -11.83 3.31 -6.46
N ARG A 26 -10.77 4.12 -6.59
CA ARG A 26 -9.75 3.98 -7.63
C ARG A 26 -9.14 2.57 -7.64
N TYR A 27 -8.76 2.08 -6.46
CA TYR A 27 -8.20 0.74 -6.30
C TYR A 27 -9.16 -0.35 -6.77
N VAL A 28 -10.42 -0.30 -6.33
CA VAL A 28 -11.44 -1.29 -6.68
C VAL A 28 -11.76 -1.27 -8.18
N LEU A 29 -11.91 -0.08 -8.76
CA LEU A 29 -12.17 0.06 -10.20
C LEU A 29 -10.99 -0.44 -11.04
N THR A 30 -9.75 -0.17 -10.63
CA THR A 30 -8.56 -0.69 -11.31
C THR A 30 -8.46 -2.21 -11.18
N ALA A 31 -8.69 -2.75 -9.98
CA ALA A 31 -8.66 -4.20 -9.73
C ALA A 31 -9.75 -4.95 -10.52
N ASN A 32 -10.85 -4.29 -10.85
CA ASN A 32 -11.98 -4.81 -11.61
C ASN A 32 -12.02 -4.27 -13.04
N ALA A 33 -10.94 -3.67 -13.54
CA ALA A 33 -10.90 -3.14 -14.89
C ALA A 33 -11.30 -4.22 -15.92
N PRO A 34 -12.24 -3.91 -16.85
CA PRO A 34 -12.75 -4.85 -17.84
C PRO A 34 -11.77 -5.00 -19.02
N GLU A 35 -10.53 -5.44 -18.72
CA GLU A 35 -9.47 -5.57 -19.72
C GLU A 35 -9.75 -6.68 -20.74
N THR A 36 -10.38 -7.78 -20.30
CA THR A 36 -10.65 -8.96 -21.12
C THR A 36 -12.08 -9.47 -21.04
N LYS A 37 -12.83 -9.07 -20.02
CA LYS A 37 -14.21 -9.49 -19.76
C LYS A 37 -14.96 -8.37 -19.07
N ASP A 38 -16.27 -8.31 -19.27
CA ASP A 38 -17.13 -7.44 -18.51
C ASP A 38 -17.01 -7.74 -17.01
N ASN A 39 -17.03 -6.69 -16.20
CA ASN A 39 -16.94 -6.80 -14.77
C ASN A 39 -18.03 -5.96 -14.10
N ASP A 40 -18.60 -6.49 -13.03
CA ASP A 40 -19.60 -5.79 -12.23
C ASP A 40 -18.96 -5.20 -10.97
N PHE A 41 -19.36 -3.96 -10.65
CA PHE A 41 -19.07 -3.37 -9.36
C PHE A 41 -20.08 -3.86 -8.32
N THR A 42 -19.58 -4.33 -7.17
CA THR A 42 -20.42 -4.67 -6.01
C THR A 42 -19.83 -4.07 -4.74
N TRP A 43 -20.68 -3.63 -3.82
CA TRP A 43 -20.25 -3.13 -2.52
C TRP A 43 -19.56 -4.20 -1.67
N LYS A 44 -19.92 -5.45 -1.84
CA LYS A 44 -19.26 -6.59 -1.20
C LYS A 44 -17.82 -6.73 -1.65
N ASP A 45 -17.54 -6.62 -2.94
CA ASP A 45 -16.18 -6.66 -3.48
C ASP A 45 -15.38 -5.41 -3.05
N PHE A 46 -16.01 -4.23 -3.07
CA PHE A 46 -15.44 -2.99 -2.55
C PHE A 46 -14.97 -3.14 -1.11
N GLN A 47 -15.83 -3.65 -0.22
CA GLN A 47 -15.48 -3.92 1.17
C GLN A 47 -14.34 -4.93 1.29
N ALA A 48 -14.43 -6.05 0.56
CA ALA A 48 -13.43 -7.10 0.61
C ALA A 48 -12.05 -6.60 0.18
N ARG A 49 -11.96 -5.85 -0.92
CA ARG A 49 -10.69 -5.28 -1.40
C ARG A 49 -10.13 -4.22 -0.44
N ASN A 50 -10.98 -3.33 0.07
CA ASN A 50 -10.52 -2.37 1.08
C ASN A 50 -9.96 -3.08 2.31
N ASN A 51 -10.72 -4.00 2.89
CA ASN A 51 -10.36 -4.60 4.18
C ASN A 51 -9.22 -5.61 4.06
N ASN A 52 -9.23 -6.47 3.01
CA ASN A 52 -8.28 -7.56 2.88
C ASN A 52 -7.00 -7.18 2.13
N GLU A 53 -7.03 -6.14 1.30
CA GLU A 53 -5.87 -5.73 0.51
C GLU A 53 -5.31 -4.39 1.00
N LEU A 54 -6.08 -3.30 0.97
CA LEU A 54 -5.60 -1.98 1.38
C LEU A 54 -5.30 -1.91 2.88
N VAL A 55 -6.20 -2.38 3.73
CA VAL A 55 -5.99 -2.36 5.19
C VAL A 55 -5.04 -3.46 5.63
N ALA A 56 -5.36 -4.73 5.31
CA ALA A 56 -4.67 -5.88 5.88
C ALA A 56 -3.28 -6.13 5.27
N ILE A 57 -3.01 -5.69 4.04
CA ILE A 57 -1.71 -5.88 3.38
C ILE A 57 -0.93 -4.57 3.37
N LEU A 58 -1.39 -3.57 2.61
CA LEU A 58 -0.66 -2.32 2.42
C LEU A 58 -0.59 -1.48 3.71
N GLY A 59 -1.72 -1.18 4.29
CA GLY A 59 -1.83 -0.38 5.51
C GLY A 59 -1.14 -1.03 6.71
N ASN A 60 -1.31 -2.34 6.89
CA ASN A 60 -0.67 -3.09 7.96
C ASN A 60 0.86 -3.06 7.86
N PHE A 61 1.42 -3.26 6.67
CA PHE A 61 2.88 -3.20 6.48
C PHE A 61 3.42 -1.80 6.79
N VAL A 62 2.83 -0.75 6.18
CA VAL A 62 3.25 0.63 6.40
C VAL A 62 3.17 1.01 7.88
N ASN A 63 2.05 0.70 8.52
CA ASN A 63 1.87 1.00 9.95
C ASN A 63 2.92 0.29 10.81
N ARG A 64 3.20 -0.98 10.57
CA ARG A 64 4.22 -1.73 11.32
C ARG A 64 5.62 -1.16 11.10
N ALA A 65 5.99 -0.82 9.86
CA ALA A 65 7.28 -0.24 9.57
C ALA A 65 7.49 1.09 10.32
N LEU A 66 6.50 1.98 10.29
CA LEU A 66 6.60 3.29 10.94
C LEU A 66 6.52 3.19 12.48
N VAL A 67 5.57 2.43 13.02
CA VAL A 67 5.39 2.30 14.47
C VAL A 67 6.58 1.61 15.14
N LEU A 68 7.14 0.58 14.52
CA LEU A 68 8.33 -0.09 15.07
C LEU A 68 9.58 0.80 14.99
N THR A 69 9.70 1.61 13.93
CA THR A 69 10.78 2.59 13.83
C THR A 69 10.65 3.68 14.88
N ASP A 70 9.44 4.19 15.11
CA ASP A 70 9.20 5.16 16.19
C ASP A 70 9.56 4.56 17.55
N LYS A 71 9.10 3.35 17.82
CA LYS A 71 9.31 2.65 19.09
C LYS A 71 10.79 2.35 19.40
N TYR A 72 11.58 1.94 18.40
CA TYR A 72 12.94 1.46 18.63
C TYR A 72 14.01 2.47 18.27
N PHE A 73 13.70 3.45 17.42
CA PHE A 73 14.66 4.42 16.87
C PHE A 73 14.15 5.86 16.94
N GLU A 74 13.15 6.14 17.78
CA GLU A 74 12.59 7.50 17.98
C GLU A 74 12.16 8.15 16.66
N GLY A 75 11.62 7.35 15.73
CA GLY A 75 11.18 7.81 14.42
C GLY A 75 12.31 8.18 13.45
N LYS A 76 13.56 7.82 13.74
CA LYS A 76 14.70 8.04 12.83
C LYS A 76 14.99 6.79 12.02
N VAL A 77 15.28 6.95 10.76
CA VAL A 77 15.72 5.86 9.89
C VAL A 77 17.04 5.30 10.43
N PRO A 78 17.11 4.03 10.86
CA PRO A 78 18.34 3.46 11.35
C PRO A 78 19.30 3.16 10.19
N ALA A 79 20.61 3.18 10.48
CA ALA A 79 21.61 2.71 9.52
C ALA A 79 21.55 1.18 9.39
N ALA A 80 21.60 0.68 8.15
CA ALA A 80 21.77 -0.74 7.91
C ALA A 80 23.19 -1.16 8.23
N GLY A 81 23.33 -2.28 8.94
CA GLY A 81 24.60 -2.95 9.17
C GLY A 81 24.88 -4.01 8.10
N GLU A 82 25.56 -5.08 8.50
CA GLU A 82 25.82 -6.20 7.61
C GLU A 82 24.52 -6.90 7.17
N LEU A 83 24.39 -7.12 5.86
CA LEU A 83 23.24 -7.80 5.28
C LEU A 83 23.44 -9.32 5.31
N THR A 84 22.40 -10.05 5.73
CA THR A 84 22.34 -11.50 5.56
C THR A 84 21.98 -11.86 4.12
N ASP A 85 22.11 -13.14 3.77
CA ASP A 85 21.66 -13.63 2.45
C ASP A 85 20.15 -13.45 2.26
N TYR A 86 19.39 -13.58 3.32
CA TYR A 86 17.93 -13.32 3.28
C TYR A 86 17.62 -11.86 3.01
N ASP A 87 18.35 -10.91 3.60
CA ASP A 87 18.21 -9.48 3.30
C ASP A 87 18.49 -9.20 1.85
N ARG A 88 19.64 -9.72 1.35
CA ARG A 88 20.01 -9.57 -0.06
C ARG A 88 18.99 -10.15 -1.01
N GLN A 89 18.40 -11.30 -0.65
CA GLN A 89 17.32 -11.90 -1.45
C GLN A 89 16.07 -11.02 -1.43
N THR A 90 15.67 -10.52 -0.27
CA THR A 90 14.51 -9.62 -0.15
C THR A 90 14.68 -8.36 -1.01
N LEU A 91 15.88 -7.76 -1.02
CA LEU A 91 16.18 -6.60 -1.87
C LEU A 91 16.11 -6.94 -3.36
N LYS A 92 16.56 -8.15 -3.76
CA LYS A 92 16.43 -8.64 -5.13
C LYS A 92 14.99 -8.89 -5.55
N ASP A 93 14.14 -9.36 -4.64
CA ASP A 93 12.75 -9.72 -4.92
C ASP A 93 11.92 -8.55 -5.42
N PHE A 94 12.36 -7.32 -5.20
CA PHE A 94 11.68 -6.12 -5.72
C PHE A 94 12.56 -5.25 -6.63
N ALA A 95 13.76 -5.68 -6.98
CA ALA A 95 14.67 -4.90 -7.83
C ALA A 95 14.05 -4.56 -9.20
N ASP A 96 13.29 -5.49 -9.76
CA ASP A 96 12.69 -5.37 -11.11
C ASP A 96 11.27 -4.79 -11.08
N VAL A 97 10.80 -4.30 -9.91
CA VAL A 97 9.42 -3.80 -9.76
C VAL A 97 9.11 -2.66 -10.73
N LYS A 98 10.07 -1.76 -10.97
CA LYS A 98 9.90 -0.63 -11.89
C LYS A 98 9.64 -1.13 -13.31
N GLU A 99 10.51 -1.97 -13.84
CA GLU A 99 10.40 -2.50 -15.19
C GLU A 99 9.11 -3.32 -15.38
N ASN A 100 8.75 -4.13 -14.37
CA ASN A 100 7.53 -4.91 -14.41
C ASN A 100 6.27 -4.03 -14.44
N VAL A 101 6.20 -3.01 -13.57
CA VAL A 101 5.05 -2.10 -13.54
C VAL A 101 4.99 -1.25 -14.81
N GLU A 102 6.12 -0.69 -15.28
CA GLU A 102 6.18 0.09 -16.52
C GLU A 102 5.68 -0.74 -17.72
N ARG A 103 6.21 -1.94 -17.91
CA ARG A 103 5.79 -2.83 -19.00
C ARG A 103 4.29 -3.14 -18.95
N LEU A 104 3.73 -3.34 -17.76
CA LEU A 104 2.31 -3.62 -17.59
C LEU A 104 1.45 -2.37 -17.88
N LEU A 105 1.88 -1.19 -17.43
CA LEU A 105 1.20 0.07 -17.74
C LEU A 105 1.27 0.42 -19.22
N ASP A 106 2.42 0.26 -19.88
CA ASP A 106 2.63 0.53 -21.30
C ASP A 106 1.79 -0.39 -22.19
N THR A 107 1.49 -1.59 -21.69
CA THR A 107 0.64 -2.57 -22.39
C THR A 107 -0.82 -2.56 -21.92
N TYR A 108 -1.22 -1.53 -21.16
CA TYR A 108 -2.59 -1.34 -20.65
C TYR A 108 -3.11 -2.46 -19.73
N HIS A 109 -2.20 -3.17 -19.04
CA HIS A 109 -2.53 -4.19 -18.03
C HIS A 109 -2.58 -3.56 -16.63
N PHE A 110 -3.46 -2.59 -16.42
CA PHE A 110 -3.53 -1.80 -15.19
C PHE A 110 -3.80 -2.62 -13.94
N ARG A 111 -4.66 -3.64 -14.07
CA ARG A 111 -4.97 -4.57 -12.99
C ARG A 111 -3.73 -5.34 -12.51
N ASP A 112 -2.94 -5.85 -13.45
CA ASP A 112 -1.73 -6.60 -13.12
C ASP A 112 -0.61 -5.67 -12.63
N ALA A 113 -0.51 -4.44 -13.15
CA ALA A 113 0.39 -3.40 -12.65
C ALA A 113 0.10 -3.07 -11.18
N GLN A 114 -1.18 -2.91 -10.82
CA GLN A 114 -1.58 -2.67 -9.43
C GLN A 114 -1.28 -3.88 -8.51
N LYS A 115 -1.42 -5.11 -9.00
CA LYS A 115 -1.01 -6.32 -8.26
C LYS A 115 0.49 -6.38 -8.03
N GLU A 116 1.29 -5.97 -9.02
CA GLU A 116 2.75 -5.93 -8.90
C GLU A 116 3.17 -4.89 -7.85
N ALA A 117 2.55 -3.70 -7.83
CA ALA A 117 2.75 -2.73 -6.76
C ALA A 117 2.37 -3.30 -5.37
N MET A 118 1.24 -4.04 -5.27
CA MET A 118 0.81 -4.68 -4.02
C MET A 118 1.77 -5.79 -3.57
N ASN A 119 2.49 -6.42 -4.50
CA ASN A 119 3.47 -7.44 -4.18
C ASN A 119 4.62 -6.90 -3.31
N LEU A 120 5.01 -5.62 -3.47
CA LEU A 120 5.98 -4.96 -2.57
C LEU A 120 5.51 -5.00 -1.11
N ALA A 121 4.24 -4.72 -0.86
CA ALA A 121 3.69 -4.78 0.50
C ALA A 121 3.66 -6.22 1.05
N ARG A 122 3.43 -7.21 0.20
CA ARG A 122 3.51 -8.62 0.58
C ARG A 122 4.92 -9.05 0.92
N ILE A 123 5.92 -8.63 0.13
CA ILE A 123 7.35 -8.85 0.41
C ILE A 123 7.70 -8.25 1.77
N GLY A 124 7.30 -7.00 2.02
CA GLY A 124 7.54 -6.32 3.29
C GLY A 124 6.90 -7.01 4.48
N ASN A 125 5.62 -7.41 4.38
CA ASN A 125 4.94 -8.16 5.45
C ASN A 125 5.62 -9.51 5.73
N LYS A 126 5.99 -10.24 4.68
CA LYS A 126 6.71 -11.52 4.81
C LYS A 126 8.06 -11.30 5.49
N TYR A 127 8.83 -10.31 5.04
CA TYR A 127 10.13 -9.99 5.60
C TYR A 127 10.04 -9.66 7.11
N LEU A 128 9.12 -8.79 7.53
CA LEU A 128 8.91 -8.48 8.93
C LEU A 128 8.42 -9.70 9.74
N ALA A 129 7.60 -10.54 9.16
CA ALA A 129 7.11 -11.76 9.82
C ALA A 129 8.23 -12.78 10.02
N ASP A 130 9.10 -12.97 9.04
CA ASP A 130 10.21 -13.92 9.11
C ASP A 130 11.33 -13.42 10.02
N MET A 131 11.60 -12.11 10.03
CA MET A 131 12.68 -11.52 10.84
C MET A 131 12.29 -11.21 12.28
N GLU A 132 11.01 -11.07 12.59
CA GLU A 132 10.47 -10.82 13.93
C GLU A 132 11.25 -9.76 14.75
N PRO A 133 11.43 -8.51 14.25
CA PRO A 133 12.27 -7.51 14.93
C PRO A 133 11.86 -7.22 16.37
N TRP A 134 10.58 -7.38 16.70
CA TRP A 134 10.08 -7.23 18.08
C TRP A 134 10.63 -8.26 19.07
N LYS A 135 11.04 -9.44 18.61
CA LYS A 135 11.72 -10.45 19.44
C LYS A 135 13.20 -10.09 19.58
N LEU A 136 13.84 -9.67 18.50
CA LEU A 136 15.27 -9.32 18.47
C LEU A 136 15.58 -8.02 19.22
N ALA A 137 14.63 -7.12 19.39
CA ALA A 137 14.84 -5.84 20.07
C ALA A 137 15.38 -5.93 21.50
N LYS A 138 15.25 -7.10 22.14
CA LYS A 138 15.77 -7.34 23.50
C LYS A 138 17.22 -7.83 23.51
N THR A 139 17.75 -8.33 22.40
CA THR A 139 19.03 -9.05 22.36
C THR A 139 19.97 -8.56 21.27
N ASP A 140 19.46 -8.02 20.15
CA ASP A 140 20.26 -7.64 18.98
C ASP A 140 19.68 -6.39 18.28
N MET A 141 19.85 -5.24 18.89
CA MET A 141 19.41 -3.96 18.31
C MET A 141 20.11 -3.61 16.99
N PRO A 142 21.41 -3.89 16.76
CA PRO A 142 22.03 -3.68 15.45
C PRO A 142 21.34 -4.46 14.33
N ARG A 143 20.89 -5.69 14.60
CA ARG A 143 20.12 -6.48 13.63
C ARG A 143 18.73 -5.87 13.39
N VAL A 144 18.05 -5.41 14.43
CA VAL A 144 16.77 -4.69 14.31
C VAL A 144 16.94 -3.44 13.45
N ALA A 145 18.03 -2.70 13.60
CA ALA A 145 18.33 -1.52 12.79
C ALA A 145 18.37 -1.85 11.29
N THR A 146 19.06 -2.92 10.92
CA THR A 146 19.12 -3.39 9.53
C THR A 146 17.75 -3.79 9.00
N ILE A 147 16.98 -4.56 9.77
CA ILE A 147 15.63 -5.00 9.40
C ILE A 147 14.72 -3.79 9.18
N MET A 148 14.74 -2.82 10.09
CA MET A 148 13.88 -1.63 9.98
C MET A 148 14.31 -0.71 8.84
N ASN A 149 15.62 -0.59 8.56
CA ASN A 149 16.09 0.13 7.38
C ASN A 149 15.47 -0.47 6.09
N ILE A 150 15.60 -1.79 5.90
CA ILE A 150 15.04 -2.48 4.72
C ILE A 150 13.52 -2.30 4.64
N ALA A 151 12.79 -2.46 5.74
CA ALA A 151 11.35 -2.25 5.78
C ALA A 151 10.97 -0.82 5.37
N LEU A 152 11.73 0.18 5.80
CA LEU A 152 11.51 1.58 5.43
C LEU A 152 11.85 1.85 3.95
N GLN A 153 12.89 1.22 3.38
CA GLN A 153 13.17 1.32 1.94
C GLN A 153 12.01 0.71 1.12
N ILE A 154 11.44 -0.41 1.55
CA ILE A 154 10.25 -0.99 0.91
C ILE A 154 9.05 -0.03 1.05
N THR A 155 8.86 0.60 2.21
CA THR A 155 7.78 1.58 2.44
C THR A 155 7.92 2.79 1.50
N ALA A 156 9.12 3.31 1.30
CA ALA A 156 9.39 4.39 0.36
C ALA A 156 9.14 3.97 -1.10
N ASN A 157 9.49 2.74 -1.46
CA ASN A 157 9.15 2.18 -2.78
C ASN A 157 7.64 2.06 -3.00
N LEU A 158 6.86 1.72 -1.95
CA LEU A 158 5.40 1.70 -2.03
C LEU A 158 4.82 3.08 -2.33
N ALA A 159 5.39 4.14 -1.73
CA ALA A 159 4.98 5.52 -2.00
C ALA A 159 5.13 5.89 -3.49
N ILE A 160 6.17 5.38 -4.16
CA ILE A 160 6.38 5.57 -5.59
C ILE A 160 5.43 4.67 -6.41
N ALA A 161 5.44 3.36 -6.13
CA ALA A 161 4.74 2.37 -6.94
C ALA A 161 3.21 2.57 -6.95
N PHE A 162 2.65 3.06 -5.85
CA PHE A 162 1.21 3.30 -5.72
C PHE A 162 0.76 4.70 -6.11
N GLU A 163 1.65 5.64 -6.37
CA GLU A 163 1.27 7.00 -6.76
C GLU A 163 0.27 7.03 -7.94
N PRO A 164 0.46 6.28 -9.03
CA PRO A 164 -0.50 6.28 -10.14
C PRO A 164 -1.89 5.74 -9.77
N PHE A 165 -1.97 4.86 -8.79
CA PHE A 165 -3.20 4.18 -8.38
C PHE A 165 -3.91 4.86 -7.22
N LEU A 166 -3.13 5.33 -6.22
CA LEU A 166 -3.59 5.81 -4.93
C LEU A 166 -2.95 7.17 -4.59
N PRO A 167 -3.12 8.22 -5.40
CA PRO A 167 -2.37 9.47 -5.27
C PRO A 167 -2.58 10.16 -3.92
N PHE A 168 -3.79 10.19 -3.39
CA PHE A 168 -4.09 10.84 -2.11
C PHE A 168 -3.49 10.10 -0.92
N SER A 169 -3.52 8.76 -0.98
CA SER A 169 -2.92 7.92 0.06
C SER A 169 -1.39 8.02 0.03
N MET A 170 -0.78 8.13 -1.15
CA MET A 170 0.67 8.28 -1.28
C MET A 170 1.15 9.67 -0.88
N GLU A 171 0.36 10.71 -1.12
CA GLU A 171 0.62 12.04 -0.54
C GLU A 171 0.65 11.97 1.01
N LYS A 172 -0.30 11.27 1.62
CA LYS A 172 -0.33 11.03 3.06
C LYS A 172 0.90 10.22 3.51
N LEU A 173 1.27 9.18 2.78
CA LEU A 173 2.46 8.37 3.08
C LEU A 173 3.75 9.18 2.98
N ASN A 174 3.91 10.03 1.97
CA ASN A 174 5.06 10.93 1.85
C ASN A 174 5.17 11.88 3.06
N LYS A 175 4.05 12.40 3.58
CA LYS A 175 4.04 13.21 4.81
C LYS A 175 4.47 12.37 6.03
N MET A 176 4.04 11.12 6.14
CA MET A 176 4.48 10.21 7.20
C MET A 176 5.96 9.83 7.09
N LEU A 177 6.49 9.74 5.88
CA LEU A 177 7.92 9.54 5.62
C LEU A 177 8.73 10.85 5.75
N ASN A 178 8.06 12.00 5.83
CA ASN A 178 8.66 13.35 5.85
C ASN A 178 9.57 13.58 4.63
N VAL A 179 9.08 13.24 3.46
CA VAL A 179 9.77 13.41 2.18
C VAL A 179 8.89 14.14 1.17
N GLU A 180 9.54 14.87 0.24
CA GLU A 180 8.88 15.30 -0.99
C GLU A 180 8.60 14.07 -1.87
N PRO A 181 7.66 14.15 -2.83
CA PRO A 181 7.37 13.03 -3.72
C PRO A 181 8.62 12.48 -4.37
N LEU A 182 8.88 11.20 -4.13
CA LEU A 182 10.02 10.49 -4.70
C LEU A 182 9.75 10.24 -6.19
N GLY A 183 10.75 10.48 -7.03
CA GLY A 183 10.59 10.34 -8.47
C GLY A 183 10.42 8.88 -8.91
N TRP A 184 9.58 8.64 -9.91
CA TRP A 184 9.34 7.31 -10.49
C TRP A 184 10.61 6.58 -10.92
N ASN A 185 11.61 7.32 -11.39
CA ASN A 185 12.91 6.78 -11.78
C ASN A 185 13.69 6.13 -10.62
N ARG A 186 13.29 6.39 -9.37
CA ARG A 186 13.89 5.81 -8.17
C ARG A 186 13.19 4.53 -7.70
N LEU A 187 12.10 4.11 -8.32
CA LEU A 187 11.41 2.87 -7.98
C LEU A 187 12.35 1.67 -8.11
N GLY A 188 12.40 0.84 -7.07
CA GLY A 188 13.34 -0.29 -6.95
C GLY A 188 14.65 0.04 -6.23
N ALA A 189 14.92 1.31 -5.92
CA ALA A 189 16.13 1.71 -5.19
C ALA A 189 16.05 1.28 -3.70
N THR A 190 17.23 1.03 -3.12
CA THR A 190 17.38 0.57 -1.73
C THR A 190 17.97 1.62 -0.81
N ASP A 191 18.12 2.87 -1.29
CA ASP A 191 18.71 4.03 -0.62
C ASP A 191 17.80 5.27 -0.71
N LEU A 192 16.47 5.06 -0.69
CA LEU A 192 15.49 6.14 -0.80
C LEU A 192 15.42 7.01 0.45
N LEU A 193 15.63 6.42 1.62
CA LEU A 193 15.67 7.09 2.91
C LEU A 193 17.07 6.96 3.52
N GLU A 194 17.69 8.09 3.82
CA GLU A 194 19.02 8.12 4.42
C GLU A 194 18.98 7.79 5.91
N ALA A 195 20.05 7.16 6.42
CA ALA A 195 20.20 6.93 7.85
C ALA A 195 20.19 8.25 8.64
N GLY A 196 19.44 8.29 9.72
CA GLY A 196 19.26 9.49 10.54
C GLY A 196 18.13 10.42 10.08
N HIS A 197 17.51 10.16 8.92
CA HIS A 197 16.35 10.91 8.46
C HIS A 197 15.19 10.78 9.46
N GLN A 198 14.60 11.91 9.87
CA GLN A 198 13.49 11.95 10.81
C GLN A 198 12.17 11.75 10.08
N LEU A 199 11.46 10.68 10.43
CA LEU A 199 10.11 10.41 9.94
C LEU A 199 9.08 11.38 10.56
N GLY A 200 7.98 11.58 9.86
CA GLY A 200 6.80 12.26 10.36
C GLY A 200 5.98 11.35 11.30
N LYS A 201 4.83 11.86 11.73
CA LYS A 201 3.92 11.11 12.59
C LYS A 201 3.25 9.97 11.82
N ALA A 202 3.29 8.78 12.39
CA ALA A 202 2.56 7.63 11.84
C ALA A 202 1.04 7.80 12.03
N GLU A 203 0.29 7.55 10.97
CA GLU A 203 -1.17 7.54 10.95
C GLU A 203 -1.66 6.30 10.19
N LEU A 204 -2.92 5.92 10.40
CA LEU A 204 -3.53 4.86 9.60
C LEU A 204 -3.71 5.35 8.15
N LEU A 205 -3.15 4.60 7.22
CA LEU A 205 -3.26 4.91 5.79
C LEU A 205 -4.66 4.59 5.25
N PHE A 206 -5.24 3.49 5.74
CA PHE A 206 -6.60 3.03 5.39
C PHE A 206 -7.36 2.58 6.63
N GLU A 207 -8.68 2.72 6.59
CA GLU A 207 -9.60 2.26 7.63
C GLU A 207 -10.54 1.19 7.07
N THR A 208 -10.94 0.26 7.94
CA THR A 208 -11.91 -0.78 7.56
C THR A 208 -13.26 -0.16 7.22
N VAL A 209 -13.92 -0.76 6.26
CA VAL A 209 -15.31 -0.44 5.91
C VAL A 209 -16.20 -1.53 6.46
N SER A 210 -17.22 -1.16 7.26
CA SER A 210 -18.24 -2.10 7.76
C SER A 210 -19.39 -2.25 6.76
N TYR A 211 -20.01 -3.42 6.73
CA TYR A 211 -21.16 -3.68 5.87
C TYR A 211 -22.38 -2.79 6.24
N THR A 212 -22.49 -2.37 7.48
CA THR A 212 -23.54 -1.48 7.96
C THR A 212 -23.50 -0.10 7.27
N HIS A 213 -22.30 0.42 6.98
CA HIS A 213 -22.12 1.63 6.20
C HIS A 213 -22.54 1.46 4.73
N LEU A 214 -22.33 0.27 4.16
CA LEU A 214 -22.61 -0.01 2.76
C LEU A 214 -24.10 -0.29 2.51
N ARG A 215 -24.83 -0.87 3.47
CA ARG A 215 -26.28 -1.10 3.36
C ARG A 215 -27.11 0.16 3.17
N ALA A 216 -26.63 1.29 3.67
CA ALA A 216 -27.32 2.57 3.48
C ALA A 216 -27.31 3.04 2.00
N HIS A 217 -26.41 2.47 1.18
CA HIS A 217 -26.20 2.79 -0.24
C HIS A 217 -26.69 1.69 -1.19
N GLU A 218 -27.15 0.54 -0.66
CA GLU A 218 -27.85 -0.47 -1.44
C GLU A 218 -29.28 0.01 -1.64
N THR A 219 -29.67 0.29 -2.87
CA THR A 219 -31.07 0.58 -3.19
C THR A 219 -31.94 -0.64 -2.87
N PRO A 220 -33.23 -0.46 -2.44
CA PRO A 220 -34.11 -1.56 -2.09
C PRO A 220 -34.31 -2.64 -3.16
N GLU A 221 -33.96 -2.34 -4.41
CA GLU A 221 -34.09 -3.23 -5.57
C GLU A 221 -33.01 -4.34 -5.64
N HIS A 222 -31.95 -4.26 -4.79
CA HIS A 222 -30.92 -5.30 -4.67
C HIS A 222 -31.17 -6.29 -3.53
N LEU A 223 -32.30 -6.20 -2.84
CA LEU A 223 -32.70 -7.09 -1.75
C LEU A 223 -33.67 -8.20 -2.19
N VAL A 224 -33.82 -8.43 -3.50
CA VAL A 224 -34.67 -9.51 -4.04
C VAL A 224 -33.80 -10.61 -4.61
#